data_a282f7b68448b6b42a6fb32690269c0a
#
_entry.id   a282f7b68448b6b42a6fb32690269c0a
#
_cell.length_a   1.000
_cell.length_b   1.000
_cell.length_c   1.000
_cell.angle_alpha   90.00
_cell.angle_beta   90.00
_cell.angle_gamma   90.00
#
_symmetry.space_group_name_H-M   'P 1'
#
loop_
_entity.id
_entity.type
_entity.pdbx_description
1 polymer ?
#
loop_
_entity_poly.entity_id
_entity_poly.type
_entity_poly.pdbx_seq_one_letter_code
_entity_poly.pdbx_strand_id
1 'polypeptide(L)'
;MPPPTFNGTATIRGLPRITCPHCWESFPAERILWITEHADFFGDPMLGPDHQQRFLPTRFTVDGEAIDARGFSCHSLACPKCHLSVPRSLVELEPLFLSIFGAPASGKSFFLASMTYQLRQIMSSVFATSFSDADPLLNQQLNEYEESLFLNPRAQEMCSLASLIRKTEEQGELYDQVSYGSQTVSYPRPFLFAMQPQPGHPNSEKADRLGRVVCLYDNAGESFQPGKDVVSSPVTRHMALSRALFFVFDPTQDVRFRNFMDDGSTLNDQMRGDSQLRLSRQEPILQEAAARIRRYAKLRQSEKHRRPLFVILTKYDAWSHLLEQLVGEDNRSEPWKPIGQTQSGERIHGLDMDRIERYARFSRHLMQRACPDIVAAAETFASHVTFLPASAVGWCTHPGRKDGQLYMRPAEARPFWVTVPFLYALARCHPGLIPVLKRQGATS
;
A
#
# COMPACT_ATOMS: atom_id res chain seq x y z
N MET A 1 49.01 -0.40 -17.77
CA MET A 1 47.66 0.15 -17.57
C MET A 1 47.64 0.72 -16.15
N PRO A 2 47.39 2.01 -15.97
CA PRO A 2 47.19 2.57 -14.62
C PRO A 2 45.84 2.10 -14.09
N PRO A 3 45.67 1.92 -12.74
CA PRO A 3 44.40 1.54 -12.16
C PRO A 3 43.35 2.65 -12.34
N PRO A 4 42.07 2.31 -12.42
CA PRO A 4 41.02 3.32 -12.55
C PRO A 4 40.97 4.18 -11.28
N THR A 5 41.14 5.47 -11.46
CA THR A 5 40.93 6.49 -10.44
C THR A 5 39.44 6.61 -10.17
N PHE A 6 38.97 6.07 -9.05
CA PHE A 6 37.66 6.39 -8.48
C PHE A 6 37.70 7.82 -7.91
N ASN A 7 37.45 8.81 -8.76
CA ASN A 7 37.10 10.14 -8.33
C ASN A 7 35.58 10.25 -8.26
N GLY A 8 35.04 10.09 -7.09
CA GLY A 8 33.62 10.24 -6.83
C GLY A 8 33.34 10.07 -5.34
N THR A 9 33.74 11.06 -4.52
CA THR A 9 33.10 11.27 -3.22
C THR A 9 31.65 11.70 -3.50
N ALA A 10 30.78 10.75 -3.74
CA ALA A 10 29.35 10.97 -3.64
C ALA A 10 29.08 11.35 -2.19
N THR A 11 28.97 12.63 -1.91
CA THR A 11 28.50 13.14 -0.63
C THR A 11 27.04 12.72 -0.58
N ILE A 12 26.74 11.62 0.10
CA ILE A 12 25.35 11.21 0.41
C ILE A 12 24.78 12.35 1.25
N ARG A 13 23.98 13.21 0.65
CA ARG A 13 23.22 14.24 1.35
C ARG A 13 22.06 13.54 2.04
N GLY A 14 22.31 13.04 3.23
CA GLY A 14 21.24 12.53 4.09
C GLY A 14 20.21 13.62 4.39
N LEU A 15 18.99 13.21 4.63
CA LEU A 15 17.92 14.12 5.04
C LEU A 15 18.25 14.75 6.39
N PRO A 16 18.04 16.06 6.58
CA PRO A 16 18.31 16.74 7.86
C PRO A 16 17.37 16.25 8.97
N ARG A 17 16.23 15.73 8.61
CA ARG A 17 15.25 15.15 9.54
C ARG A 17 14.68 13.85 8.96
N ILE A 18 14.55 12.87 9.84
CA ILE A 18 13.99 11.55 9.53
C ILE A 18 12.63 11.44 10.21
N THR A 19 11.64 10.92 9.52
CA THR A 19 10.33 10.59 10.12
C THR A 19 10.20 9.09 10.27
N CYS A 20 10.04 8.63 11.49
CA CYS A 20 9.88 7.21 11.80
C CYS A 20 8.60 6.64 11.17
N PRO A 21 8.66 5.51 10.46
CA PRO A 21 7.48 4.90 9.85
C PRO A 21 6.56 4.19 10.87
N HIS A 22 7.01 3.95 12.10
CA HIS A 22 6.20 3.30 13.15
C HIS A 22 5.46 4.31 14.02
N CYS A 23 6.19 5.23 14.68
CA CYS A 23 5.60 6.19 15.62
C CYS A 23 5.36 7.59 15.04
N TRP A 24 5.74 7.85 13.79
CA TRP A 24 5.62 9.14 13.05
C TRP A 24 6.28 10.33 13.76
N GLU A 25 7.23 10.07 14.65
CA GLU A 25 8.07 11.11 15.20
C GLU A 25 9.07 11.56 14.14
N SER A 26 9.24 12.88 14.02
CA SER A 26 10.25 13.48 13.16
C SER A 26 11.39 13.99 14.03
N PHE A 27 12.59 13.51 13.79
CA PHE A 27 13.78 13.82 14.58
C PHE A 27 14.96 14.18 13.66
N PRO A 28 15.95 14.97 14.16
CA PRO A 28 17.18 15.25 13.44
C PRO A 28 17.98 13.96 13.18
N ALA A 29 18.63 13.87 12.02
CA ALA A 29 19.37 12.66 11.61
C ALA A 29 20.46 12.27 12.63
N GLU A 30 21.06 13.24 13.32
CA GLU A 30 22.11 13.01 14.34
C GLU A 30 21.58 12.29 15.58
N ARG A 31 20.27 12.22 15.77
CA ARG A 31 19.62 11.53 16.90
C ARG A 31 19.23 10.10 16.60
N ILE A 32 19.48 9.61 15.38
CA ILE A 32 19.19 8.22 15.03
C ILE A 32 19.99 7.27 15.94
N LEU A 33 19.32 6.26 16.45
CA LEU A 33 19.99 5.22 17.23
C LEU A 33 20.48 4.11 16.32
N TRP A 34 21.51 3.42 16.79
CA TRP A 34 22.04 2.22 16.17
C TRP A 34 21.71 1.01 17.04
N ILE A 35 21.53 -0.13 16.41
CA ILE A 35 21.21 -1.38 17.10
C ILE A 35 22.51 -2.16 17.25
N THR A 36 22.84 -2.59 18.48
CA THR A 36 24.01 -3.44 18.72
C THR A 36 23.83 -4.80 18.06
N GLU A 37 24.91 -5.42 17.60
CA GLU A 37 24.87 -6.75 16.98
C GLU A 37 25.51 -7.83 17.87
N HIS A 38 26.25 -7.46 18.90
CA HIS A 38 26.89 -8.41 19.81
C HIS A 38 25.89 -9.04 20.78
N ALA A 39 26.03 -10.35 21.01
CA ALA A 39 25.12 -11.15 21.84
C ALA A 39 25.05 -10.70 23.31
N ASP A 40 26.07 -9.99 23.84
CA ASP A 40 26.07 -9.48 25.21
C ASP A 40 25.13 -8.27 25.42
N PHE A 41 24.61 -7.67 24.36
CA PHE A 41 23.81 -6.46 24.42
C PHE A 41 22.32 -6.73 24.12
N PHE A 42 21.72 -7.60 24.92
CA PHE A 42 20.27 -7.79 24.95
C PHE A 42 19.60 -6.95 26.04
N GLY A 43 18.30 -6.74 25.91
CA GLY A 43 17.49 -6.02 26.89
C GLY A 43 17.32 -4.56 26.53
N ASP A 44 16.47 -4.26 25.53
CA ASP A 44 16.09 -2.89 25.23
C ASP A 44 14.98 -2.42 26.21
N PRO A 45 15.09 -1.23 26.82
CA PRO A 45 14.14 -0.77 27.83
C PRO A 45 12.72 -0.55 27.31
N MET A 46 12.53 -0.43 25.99
CA MET A 46 11.23 -0.19 25.37
C MET A 46 10.65 -1.41 24.66
N LEU A 47 11.52 -2.29 24.13
CA LEU A 47 11.11 -3.46 23.35
C LEU A 47 11.19 -4.77 24.14
N GLY A 48 11.90 -4.76 25.29
CA GLY A 48 11.98 -5.91 26.18
C GLY A 48 13.31 -6.70 26.09
N PRO A 49 13.39 -7.80 26.87
CA PRO A 49 14.65 -8.51 27.10
C PRO A 49 15.20 -9.23 25.85
N ASP A 50 14.35 -9.59 24.92
CA ASP A 50 14.72 -10.36 23.73
C ASP A 50 15.21 -9.48 22.57
N HIS A 51 15.29 -8.17 22.77
CA HIS A 51 15.73 -7.21 21.77
C HIS A 51 17.12 -6.67 22.08
N GLN A 52 17.93 -6.53 21.04
CA GLN A 52 19.24 -5.88 21.09
C GLN A 52 19.12 -4.44 21.62
N GLN A 53 20.13 -3.94 22.33
CA GLN A 53 20.15 -2.58 22.84
C GLN A 53 20.32 -1.55 21.72
N ARG A 54 19.73 -0.38 21.89
CA ARG A 54 19.87 0.77 21.01
C ARG A 54 20.77 1.80 21.68
N PHE A 55 21.68 2.38 20.90
CA PHE A 55 22.62 3.36 21.42
C PHE A 55 22.85 4.52 20.45
N LEU A 56 23.26 5.67 20.98
CA LEU A 56 23.72 6.79 20.18
C LEU A 56 25.24 6.65 20.01
N PRO A 57 25.75 6.45 18.77
CA PRO A 57 27.16 6.19 18.56
C PRO A 57 28.03 7.42 18.80
N THR A 58 29.25 7.19 19.31
CA THR A 58 30.32 8.20 19.46
C THR A 58 31.55 7.85 18.61
N ARG A 59 31.58 6.64 18.04
CA ARG A 59 32.67 6.14 17.20
C ARG A 59 32.09 5.50 15.95
N PHE A 60 32.81 5.70 14.84
CA PHE A 60 32.44 5.14 13.55
C PHE A 60 33.64 4.48 12.88
N THR A 61 33.38 3.50 12.02
CA THR A 61 34.36 2.95 11.08
C THR A 61 34.64 3.94 9.96
N VAL A 62 35.66 3.65 9.15
CA VAL A 62 36.02 4.46 7.96
C VAL A 62 34.85 4.50 6.96
N ASP A 63 34.04 3.42 6.92
CA ASP A 63 32.89 3.29 6.03
C ASP A 63 31.59 3.89 6.60
N GLY A 64 31.70 4.54 7.81
CA GLY A 64 30.55 5.22 8.43
C GLY A 64 29.60 4.33 9.22
N GLU A 65 29.99 3.09 9.54
CA GLU A 65 29.22 2.21 10.43
C GLU A 65 29.52 2.55 11.90
N ALA A 66 28.52 2.52 12.77
CA ALA A 66 28.72 2.76 14.19
C ALA A 66 29.50 1.62 14.86
N ILE A 67 30.28 1.96 15.86
CA ILE A 67 31.03 0.98 16.65
C ILE A 67 30.43 0.92 18.06
N ASP A 68 30.00 -0.27 18.50
CA ASP A 68 29.47 -0.46 19.84
C ASP A 68 30.52 -0.43 20.96
N ALA A 69 30.10 -0.60 22.20
CA ALA A 69 30.98 -0.55 23.35
C ALA A 69 32.03 -1.69 23.42
N ARG A 70 31.79 -2.81 22.71
CA ARG A 70 32.71 -3.93 22.56
C ARG A 70 33.61 -3.81 21.34
N GLY A 71 33.39 -2.81 20.48
CA GLY A 71 34.21 -2.56 19.29
C GLY A 71 33.69 -3.24 18.02
N PHE A 72 32.47 -3.76 18.01
CA PHE A 72 31.83 -4.38 16.84
C PHE A 72 31.12 -3.33 15.99
N SER A 73 31.19 -3.48 14.67
CA SER A 73 30.44 -2.66 13.72
C SER A 73 28.96 -3.00 13.76
N CYS A 74 28.13 -1.97 13.79
CA CYS A 74 26.67 -2.08 13.79
C CYS A 74 26.10 -1.50 12.50
N HIS A 75 25.13 -2.16 11.90
CA HIS A 75 24.59 -1.80 10.58
C HIS A 75 23.14 -1.34 10.61
N SER A 76 22.40 -1.70 11.64
CA SER A 76 20.97 -1.46 11.76
C SER A 76 20.67 -0.19 12.53
N LEU A 77 19.65 0.56 12.05
CA LEU A 77 19.23 1.84 12.63
C LEU A 77 17.92 1.70 13.40
N ALA A 78 17.69 2.57 14.37
CA ALA A 78 16.46 2.61 15.15
C ALA A 78 15.98 4.03 15.45
N CYS A 79 14.66 4.16 15.65
CA CYS A 79 14.03 5.41 16.05
C CYS A 79 14.39 5.77 17.50
N PRO A 80 14.81 7.02 17.82
CA PRO A 80 15.13 7.43 19.18
C PRO A 80 13.92 7.49 20.12
N LYS A 81 12.68 7.40 19.59
CA LYS A 81 11.47 7.46 20.40
C LYS A 81 10.83 6.10 20.66
N CYS A 82 10.66 5.26 19.65
CA CYS A 82 9.99 3.96 19.80
C CYS A 82 10.96 2.77 19.78
N HIS A 83 12.23 2.99 19.51
CA HIS A 83 13.30 1.99 19.40
C HIS A 83 13.11 0.94 18.30
N LEU A 84 12.00 1.01 17.53
CA LEU A 84 11.78 0.12 16.39
C LEU A 84 12.78 0.41 15.27
N SER A 85 13.13 -0.61 14.52
CA SER A 85 14.05 -0.55 13.40
C SER A 85 13.59 0.44 12.33
N VAL A 86 14.53 1.16 11.73
CA VAL A 86 14.29 2.13 10.66
C VAL A 86 15.22 1.78 9.49
N PRO A 87 14.71 1.52 8.28
CA PRO A 87 15.56 1.18 7.16
C PRO A 87 16.46 2.34 6.75
N ARG A 88 17.68 2.00 6.32
CA ARG A 88 18.70 3.00 5.94
C ARG A 88 18.23 3.93 4.83
N SER A 89 17.42 3.45 3.92
CA SER A 89 16.81 4.25 2.85
C SER A 89 16.02 5.48 3.35
N LEU A 90 15.49 5.47 4.57
CA LEU A 90 14.82 6.64 5.19
C LEU A 90 15.78 7.74 5.64
N VAL A 91 17.08 7.50 5.66
CA VAL A 91 18.10 8.54 5.87
C VAL A 91 18.29 9.37 4.59
N GLU A 92 18.06 8.78 3.44
CA GLU A 92 18.31 9.37 2.12
C GLU A 92 17.02 9.82 1.42
N LEU A 93 15.93 9.09 1.60
CA LEU A 93 14.65 9.28 0.90
C LEU A 93 13.55 9.68 1.89
N GLU A 94 12.78 10.69 1.50
CA GLU A 94 11.60 11.09 2.28
C GLU A 94 10.52 10.00 2.29
N PRO A 95 9.86 9.75 3.44
CA PRO A 95 8.76 8.81 3.50
C PRO A 95 7.50 9.34 2.79
N LEU A 96 6.78 8.45 2.12
CA LEU A 96 5.45 8.68 1.56
C LEU A 96 4.46 7.73 2.23
N PHE A 97 3.67 8.23 3.15
CA PHE A 97 2.71 7.44 3.90
C PHE A 97 1.42 7.22 3.12
N LEU A 98 1.01 5.97 3.00
CA LEU A 98 -0.24 5.53 2.38
C LEU A 98 -0.94 4.56 3.34
N SER A 99 -2.26 4.66 3.45
CA SER A 99 -3.04 3.77 4.33
C SER A 99 -4.16 3.11 3.56
N ILE A 100 -4.27 1.80 3.73
CA ILE A 100 -5.36 1.00 3.21
C ILE A 100 -6.24 0.51 4.35
N PHE A 101 -7.55 0.55 4.16
CA PHE A 101 -8.55 0.08 5.13
C PHE A 101 -9.81 -0.38 4.41
N GLY A 102 -10.69 -1.07 5.10
CA GLY A 102 -11.95 -1.60 4.54
C GLY A 102 -12.51 -2.72 5.40
N ALA A 103 -13.65 -3.24 5.04
CA ALA A 103 -14.33 -4.30 5.79
C ALA A 103 -13.48 -5.57 5.92
N PRO A 104 -13.71 -6.38 6.96
CA PRO A 104 -13.20 -7.74 7.00
C PRO A 104 -13.60 -8.51 5.73
N ALA A 105 -12.68 -9.30 5.19
CA ALA A 105 -12.86 -10.09 3.97
C ALA A 105 -13.19 -9.29 2.69
N SER A 106 -12.98 -7.96 2.67
CA SER A 106 -13.14 -7.15 1.45
C SER A 106 -12.06 -7.37 0.38
N GLY A 107 -11.09 -8.25 0.64
CA GLY A 107 -10.01 -8.58 -0.29
C GLY A 107 -8.76 -7.70 -0.17
N LYS A 108 -8.57 -6.95 0.93
CA LYS A 108 -7.40 -6.07 1.14
C LYS A 108 -6.07 -6.78 0.94
N SER A 109 -5.83 -7.89 1.64
CA SER A 109 -4.54 -8.60 1.58
C SER A 109 -4.29 -9.22 0.19
N PHE A 110 -5.33 -9.73 -0.46
CA PHE A 110 -5.26 -10.17 -1.86
C PHE A 110 -4.91 -9.01 -2.81
N PHE A 111 -5.57 -7.87 -2.62
CA PHE A 111 -5.28 -6.66 -3.41
C PHE A 111 -3.84 -6.19 -3.22
N LEU A 112 -3.36 -6.13 -1.97
CA LEU A 112 -1.99 -5.73 -1.65
C LEU A 112 -0.97 -6.67 -2.28
N ALA A 113 -1.09 -7.98 -2.07
CA ALA A 113 -0.18 -8.97 -2.62
C ALA A 113 -0.13 -8.92 -4.15
N SER A 114 -1.29 -8.82 -4.80
CA SER A 114 -1.36 -8.74 -6.27
C SER A 114 -0.81 -7.41 -6.80
N MET A 115 -1.06 -6.31 -6.10
CA MET A 115 -0.56 -4.99 -6.45
C MET A 115 0.98 -4.95 -6.37
N THR A 116 1.56 -5.38 -5.25
CA THR A 116 3.01 -5.32 -5.04
C THR A 116 3.75 -6.29 -5.94
N TYR A 117 3.23 -7.50 -6.14
CA TYR A 117 3.78 -8.46 -7.11
C TYR A 117 3.85 -7.87 -8.52
N GLN A 118 2.76 -7.27 -9.01
CA GLN A 118 2.76 -6.63 -10.32
C GLN A 118 3.66 -5.38 -10.38
N LEU A 119 3.68 -4.55 -9.32
CA LEU A 119 4.56 -3.38 -9.27
C LEU A 119 6.03 -3.79 -9.41
N ARG A 120 6.48 -4.88 -8.76
CA ARG A 120 7.85 -5.40 -8.93
C ARG A 120 8.19 -5.71 -10.39
N GLN A 121 7.21 -6.14 -11.18
CA GLN A 121 7.42 -6.50 -12.59
C GLN A 121 7.40 -5.28 -13.52
N ILE A 122 6.46 -4.33 -13.28
CA ILE A 122 6.22 -3.26 -14.25
C ILE A 122 6.98 -1.96 -13.96
N MET A 123 7.36 -1.70 -12.70
CA MET A 123 7.91 -0.38 -12.35
C MET A 123 9.20 -0.07 -13.10
N SER A 124 10.13 -1.01 -13.18
CA SER A 124 11.38 -0.82 -13.91
C SER A 124 11.16 -0.88 -15.43
N SER A 125 10.46 -1.92 -15.91
CA SER A 125 10.31 -2.22 -17.34
C SER A 125 9.36 -1.28 -18.08
N VAL A 126 8.34 -0.75 -17.40
CA VAL A 126 7.31 0.11 -18.02
C VAL A 126 7.56 1.58 -17.72
N PHE A 127 7.89 1.92 -16.47
CA PHE A 127 7.97 3.31 -16.01
C PHE A 127 9.39 3.80 -15.74
N ALA A 128 10.41 2.96 -15.95
CA ALA A 128 11.82 3.26 -15.64
C ALA A 128 12.00 3.81 -14.20
N THR A 129 11.28 3.21 -13.25
CA THR A 129 11.30 3.56 -11.83
C THR A 129 11.63 2.31 -11.02
N SER A 130 12.58 2.38 -10.08
CA SER A 130 12.85 1.25 -9.17
C SER A 130 11.66 1.02 -8.23
N PHE A 131 11.48 -0.23 -7.83
CA PHE A 131 10.54 -0.63 -6.78
C PHE A 131 11.12 -1.84 -6.06
N SER A 132 11.66 -1.63 -4.88
CA SER A 132 12.34 -2.68 -4.11
C SER A 132 11.96 -2.61 -2.63
N ASP A 133 12.12 -3.72 -1.91
CA ASP A 133 11.92 -3.71 -0.47
C ASP A 133 12.95 -2.81 0.19
N ALA A 134 12.49 -1.83 0.96
CA ALA A 134 13.34 -1.00 1.80
C ALA A 134 13.73 -1.72 3.09
N ASP A 135 12.88 -2.64 3.55
CA ASP A 135 13.13 -3.55 4.66
C ASP A 135 12.47 -4.92 4.36
N PRO A 136 13.26 -5.94 3.96
CA PRO A 136 12.73 -7.26 3.62
C PRO A 136 12.05 -7.97 4.80
N LEU A 137 12.50 -7.72 6.05
CA LEU A 137 11.91 -8.36 7.23
C LEU A 137 10.51 -7.79 7.53
N LEU A 138 10.33 -6.49 7.40
CA LEU A 138 9.01 -5.87 7.55
C LEU A 138 8.05 -6.29 6.43
N ASN A 139 8.58 -6.57 5.24
CA ASN A 139 7.77 -6.99 4.09
C ASN A 139 7.56 -8.52 4.00
N GLN A 140 8.15 -9.31 4.90
CA GLN A 140 8.15 -10.78 4.83
C GLN A 140 6.74 -11.35 4.64
N GLN A 141 5.77 -10.94 5.45
CA GLN A 141 4.40 -11.45 5.35
C GLN A 141 3.76 -11.16 3.99
N LEU A 142 4.03 -9.98 3.42
CA LEU A 142 3.53 -9.63 2.09
C LEU A 142 4.20 -10.45 1.00
N ASN A 143 5.51 -10.69 1.13
CA ASN A 143 6.27 -11.54 0.21
C ASN A 143 5.74 -13.00 0.26
N GLU A 144 5.41 -13.53 1.43
CA GLU A 144 4.76 -14.85 1.58
C GLU A 144 3.39 -14.91 0.88
N TYR A 145 2.61 -13.82 0.90
CA TYR A 145 1.35 -13.73 0.17
C TYR A 145 1.58 -13.70 -1.36
N GLU A 146 2.58 -12.95 -1.83
CA GLU A 146 2.97 -12.93 -3.24
C GLU A 146 3.40 -14.33 -3.71
N GLU A 147 4.23 -15.02 -2.93
CA GLU A 147 4.68 -16.39 -3.20
C GLU A 147 3.51 -17.37 -3.28
N SER A 148 2.59 -17.30 -2.32
CA SER A 148 1.42 -18.17 -2.28
C SER A 148 0.51 -17.99 -3.50
N LEU A 149 0.36 -16.76 -3.99
CA LEU A 149 -0.53 -16.44 -5.10
C LEU A 149 0.10 -16.64 -6.48
N PHE A 150 1.38 -16.29 -6.65
CA PHE A 150 1.98 -16.15 -7.98
C PHE A 150 3.23 -17.03 -8.20
N LEU A 151 3.88 -17.45 -7.14
CA LEU A 151 5.11 -18.27 -7.20
C LEU A 151 4.91 -19.65 -6.55
N ASN A 152 3.66 -20.06 -6.39
CA ASN A 152 3.29 -21.31 -5.74
C ASN A 152 3.83 -22.52 -6.52
N PRO A 153 4.61 -23.44 -5.90
CA PRO A 153 5.10 -24.64 -6.56
C PRO A 153 3.99 -25.56 -7.08
N ARG A 154 2.78 -25.46 -6.48
CA ARG A 154 1.59 -26.21 -6.88
C ARG A 154 0.59 -25.33 -7.62
N ALA A 155 1.10 -24.43 -8.46
CA ALA A 155 0.27 -23.41 -9.14
C ALA A 155 -0.84 -24.00 -10.02
N GLN A 156 -0.69 -25.26 -10.48
CA GLN A 156 -1.70 -25.96 -11.28
C GLN A 156 -2.77 -26.68 -10.45
N GLU A 157 -2.56 -26.82 -9.14
CA GLU A 157 -3.52 -27.48 -8.27
C GLU A 157 -4.64 -26.49 -7.89
N MET A 158 -5.88 -27.02 -7.76
CA MET A 158 -7.01 -26.26 -7.27
C MET A 158 -6.92 -26.09 -5.77
N CYS A 159 -6.87 -24.86 -5.29
CA CYS A 159 -6.81 -24.54 -3.87
C CYS A 159 -7.89 -23.53 -3.47
N SER A 160 -8.32 -23.55 -2.22
CA SER A 160 -9.27 -22.55 -1.74
C SER A 160 -8.60 -21.20 -1.55
N LEU A 161 -9.30 -20.11 -1.89
CA LEU A 161 -8.77 -18.76 -1.68
C LEU A 161 -8.42 -18.52 -0.21
N ALA A 162 -9.20 -19.06 0.72
CA ALA A 162 -8.95 -18.93 2.15
C ALA A 162 -7.64 -19.57 2.63
N SER A 163 -7.10 -20.56 1.89
CA SER A 163 -5.83 -21.20 2.22
C SER A 163 -4.59 -20.44 1.69
N LEU A 164 -4.78 -19.54 0.73
CA LEU A 164 -3.67 -18.81 0.09
C LEU A 164 -3.19 -17.61 0.89
N ILE A 165 -4.11 -16.90 1.55
CA ILE A 165 -3.78 -15.72 2.34
C ILE A 165 -4.48 -15.80 3.69
N ARG A 166 -3.70 -15.71 4.77
CA ARG A 166 -4.24 -15.63 6.13
C ARG A 166 -4.94 -14.28 6.37
N LYS A 167 -5.97 -14.27 7.20
CA LYS A 167 -6.65 -13.03 7.58
C LYS A 167 -5.72 -12.14 8.39
N THR A 168 -5.73 -10.84 8.12
CA THR A 168 -5.08 -9.82 8.95
C THR A 168 -5.85 -9.68 10.26
N GLU A 169 -5.20 -9.94 11.40
CA GLU A 169 -5.77 -9.84 12.74
C GLU A 169 -5.25 -8.59 13.45
N GLU A 170 -6.08 -8.01 14.35
CA GLU A 170 -5.78 -6.75 15.05
C GLU A 170 -4.59 -6.85 16.04
N GLN A 171 -4.21 -8.05 16.46
CA GLN A 171 -3.08 -8.32 17.36
C GLN A 171 -2.06 -9.31 16.75
N GLY A 172 -2.09 -9.46 15.43
CA GLY A 172 -1.21 -10.36 14.70
C GLY A 172 0.18 -9.78 14.43
N GLU A 173 0.92 -10.44 13.56
CA GLU A 173 2.30 -10.12 13.17
C GLU A 173 2.50 -8.72 12.55
N LEU A 174 1.41 -8.02 12.22
CA LEU A 174 1.46 -6.66 11.66
C LEU A 174 1.50 -5.54 12.71
N TYR A 175 1.72 -5.86 13.98
CA TYR A 175 1.81 -4.86 15.05
C TYR A 175 3.03 -5.10 15.94
N ASP A 176 3.75 -4.01 16.26
CA ASP A 176 4.87 -4.01 17.20
C ASP A 176 4.45 -3.41 18.53
N GLN A 177 4.79 -4.11 19.63
CA GLN A 177 4.55 -3.64 20.99
C GLN A 177 5.73 -2.81 21.48
N VAL A 178 5.45 -1.61 21.99
CA VAL A 178 6.47 -0.72 22.55
C VAL A 178 6.03 -0.25 23.93
N SER A 179 6.89 -0.43 24.93
CA SER A 179 6.62 -0.08 26.31
C SER A 179 7.20 1.29 26.68
N TYR A 180 6.34 2.20 27.14
CA TYR A 180 6.69 3.50 27.66
C TYR A 180 6.45 3.54 29.17
N GLY A 181 7.35 2.95 29.94
CA GLY A 181 7.15 2.73 31.39
C GLY A 181 5.98 1.76 31.66
N SER A 182 4.91 2.26 32.26
CA SER A 182 3.72 1.44 32.55
C SER A 182 2.72 1.31 31.39
N GLN A 183 2.93 2.05 30.29
CA GLN A 183 2.03 2.05 29.14
C GLN A 183 2.65 1.32 27.97
N THR A 184 1.93 0.35 27.40
CA THR A 184 2.30 -0.33 26.16
C THR A 184 1.47 0.21 25.00
N VAL A 185 2.13 0.53 23.90
CA VAL A 185 1.53 1.02 22.67
C VAL A 185 1.78 0.03 21.53
N SER A 186 0.73 -0.32 20.81
CA SER A 186 0.80 -1.22 19.65
C SER A 186 0.86 -0.39 18.37
N TYR A 187 2.00 -0.43 17.67
CA TYR A 187 2.21 0.29 16.41
C TYR A 187 1.99 -0.64 15.21
N PRO A 188 1.21 -0.22 14.20
CA PRO A 188 1.10 -1.01 12.98
C PRO A 188 2.43 -1.02 12.22
N ARG A 189 2.82 -2.20 11.74
CA ARG A 189 3.97 -2.38 10.85
C ARG A 189 3.63 -1.88 9.45
N PRO A 190 4.39 -0.96 8.88
CA PRO A 190 4.27 -0.62 7.47
C PRO A 190 4.98 -1.64 6.59
N PHE A 191 4.47 -1.88 5.40
CA PHE A 191 5.27 -2.41 4.31
C PHE A 191 6.07 -1.25 3.70
N LEU A 192 7.37 -1.47 3.48
CA LEU A 192 8.30 -0.41 3.09
C LEU A 192 8.95 -0.70 1.74
N PHE A 193 8.76 0.23 0.79
CA PHE A 193 9.31 0.11 -0.56
C PHE A 193 10.12 1.35 -0.93
N ALA A 194 11.35 1.16 -1.39
CA ALA A 194 12.15 2.24 -1.96
C ALA A 194 11.82 2.39 -3.45
N MET A 195 11.56 3.62 -3.86
CA MET A 195 11.23 3.97 -5.24
C MET A 195 12.06 5.16 -5.69
N GLN A 196 12.68 5.05 -6.87
CA GLN A 196 13.46 6.14 -7.48
C GLN A 196 13.38 6.07 -9.00
N PRO A 197 13.37 7.23 -9.70
CA PRO A 197 13.59 7.28 -11.14
C PRO A 197 14.92 6.63 -11.53
N GLN A 198 14.90 5.74 -12.51
CA GLN A 198 16.08 5.08 -13.06
C GLN A 198 16.60 5.79 -14.31
N PRO A 199 17.83 5.47 -14.81
CA PRO A 199 18.29 5.92 -16.09
C PRO A 199 17.25 5.62 -17.19
N GLY A 200 16.94 6.64 -18.00
CA GLY A 200 15.86 6.57 -19.00
C GLY A 200 14.52 7.16 -18.55
N HIS A 201 14.28 7.29 -17.25
CA HIS A 201 13.09 7.98 -16.76
C HIS A 201 13.10 9.46 -17.20
N PRO A 202 11.94 10.07 -17.59
CA PRO A 202 11.89 11.48 -18.04
C PRO A 202 12.42 12.49 -17.01
N ASN A 203 12.46 12.12 -15.74
CA ASN A 203 12.99 12.93 -14.65
C ASN A 203 14.20 12.27 -13.94
N SER A 204 15.00 11.48 -14.63
CA SER A 204 16.17 10.78 -14.04
C SER A 204 17.16 11.73 -13.35
N GLU A 205 17.34 12.95 -13.87
CA GLU A 205 18.19 13.98 -13.28
C GLU A 205 17.69 14.48 -11.90
N LYS A 206 16.45 14.20 -11.56
CA LYS A 206 15.80 14.57 -10.30
C LYS A 206 15.58 13.36 -9.38
N ALA A 207 16.29 12.25 -9.61
CA ALA A 207 16.07 10.99 -8.90
C ALA A 207 16.15 11.19 -7.37
N ASP A 208 17.16 11.88 -6.86
CA ASP A 208 17.33 12.15 -5.43
C ASP A 208 16.17 12.96 -4.81
N ARG A 209 15.59 13.88 -5.58
CA ARG A 209 14.46 14.70 -5.12
C ARG A 209 13.12 13.97 -5.22
N LEU A 210 12.95 13.11 -6.21
CA LEU A 210 11.70 12.39 -6.49
C LEU A 210 11.65 11.04 -5.78
N GLY A 211 12.80 10.49 -5.40
CA GLY A 211 12.87 9.23 -4.67
C GLY A 211 12.08 9.26 -3.36
N ARG A 212 11.43 8.15 -3.03
CA ARG A 212 10.60 8.00 -1.81
C ARG A 212 10.73 6.62 -1.21
N VAL A 213 10.64 6.56 0.11
CA VAL A 213 10.27 5.32 0.80
C VAL A 213 8.76 5.33 0.98
N VAL A 214 8.07 4.50 0.23
CA VAL A 214 6.63 4.30 0.39
C VAL A 214 6.39 3.46 1.63
N CYS A 215 5.64 4.01 2.58
CA CYS A 215 5.21 3.37 3.81
C CYS A 215 3.71 3.04 3.67
N LEU A 216 3.40 1.77 3.44
CA LEU A 216 2.05 1.29 3.18
C LEU A 216 1.52 0.52 4.39
N TYR A 217 0.42 0.99 5.00
CA TYR A 217 -0.19 0.36 6.17
C TYR A 217 -1.43 -0.43 5.77
N ASP A 218 -1.44 -1.73 6.10
CA ASP A 218 -2.65 -2.57 6.04
C ASP A 218 -3.35 -2.55 7.40
N ASN A 219 -4.55 -1.98 7.43
CA ASN A 219 -5.31 -1.87 8.65
C ASN A 219 -6.36 -2.98 8.75
N ALA A 220 -6.36 -3.69 9.88
CA ALA A 220 -7.38 -4.68 10.17
C ALA A 220 -8.78 -4.04 10.14
N GLY A 221 -9.72 -4.65 9.42
CA GLY A 221 -11.08 -4.13 9.28
C GLY A 221 -11.84 -4.07 10.62
N GLU A 222 -11.50 -4.95 11.54
CA GLU A 222 -12.04 -5.02 12.89
C GLU A 222 -11.71 -3.77 13.73
N SER A 223 -10.57 -3.10 13.44
CA SER A 223 -10.16 -1.88 14.13
C SER A 223 -11.14 -0.72 13.93
N PHE A 224 -11.96 -0.75 12.87
CA PHE A 224 -12.94 0.30 12.55
C PHE A 224 -14.38 -0.08 12.91
N GLN A 225 -14.58 -1.11 13.72
CA GLN A 225 -15.91 -1.40 14.23
C GLN A 225 -16.33 -0.33 15.27
N PRO A 226 -17.59 0.12 15.24
CA PRO A 226 -18.09 1.06 16.23
C PRO A 226 -17.86 0.59 17.67
N GLY A 227 -17.43 1.49 18.54
CA GLY A 227 -17.17 1.19 19.96
C GLY A 227 -15.77 0.67 20.31
N LYS A 228 -14.90 0.41 19.32
CA LYS A 228 -13.49 0.03 19.55
C LYS A 228 -12.50 1.20 19.51
N ASP A 229 -12.97 2.44 19.64
CA ASP A 229 -12.11 3.61 19.53
C ASP A 229 -11.33 3.89 20.82
N VAL A 230 -10.02 3.94 20.69
CA VAL A 230 -9.12 4.55 21.68
C VAL A 230 -8.59 5.84 21.04
N VAL A 231 -8.88 6.99 21.61
CA VAL A 231 -8.54 8.33 21.07
C VAL A 231 -7.05 8.49 20.75
N SER A 232 -6.19 7.73 21.42
CA SER A 232 -4.74 7.70 21.21
C SER A 232 -4.28 6.58 20.26
N SER A 233 -5.20 5.92 19.54
CA SER A 233 -4.85 4.80 18.66
C SER A 233 -3.82 5.20 17.59
N PRO A 234 -2.66 4.51 17.51
CA PRO A 234 -1.68 4.73 16.47
C PRO A 234 -2.25 4.60 15.06
N VAL A 235 -3.26 3.73 14.87
CA VAL A 235 -3.96 3.52 13.60
C VAL A 235 -4.63 4.80 13.10
N THR A 236 -5.30 5.55 13.97
CA THR A 236 -5.92 6.83 13.59
C THR A 236 -4.88 7.87 13.19
N ARG A 237 -3.75 7.91 13.91
CA ARG A 237 -2.68 8.87 13.65
C ARG A 237 -2.08 8.70 12.27
N HIS A 238 -1.69 7.48 11.88
CA HIS A 238 -1.08 7.27 10.57
C HIS A 238 -2.05 7.52 9.42
N MET A 239 -3.33 7.16 9.55
CA MET A 239 -4.35 7.46 8.55
C MET A 239 -4.52 8.98 8.35
N ALA A 240 -4.57 9.74 9.44
CA ALA A 240 -4.67 11.19 9.36
C ALA A 240 -3.43 11.86 8.74
N LEU A 241 -2.25 11.24 8.85
CA LEU A 241 -0.99 11.73 8.29
C LEU A 241 -0.71 11.20 6.88
N SER A 242 -1.38 10.16 6.44
CA SER A 242 -1.21 9.56 5.11
C SER A 242 -1.49 10.56 3.98
N ARG A 243 -0.68 10.51 2.93
CA ARG A 243 -0.83 11.38 1.74
C ARG A 243 -2.01 10.98 0.88
N ALA A 244 -2.39 9.70 0.93
CA ALA A 244 -3.60 9.17 0.31
C ALA A 244 -4.18 8.05 1.17
N LEU A 245 -5.49 7.90 1.10
CA LEU A 245 -6.26 6.86 1.77
C LEU A 245 -6.90 5.95 0.72
N PHE A 246 -6.83 4.64 0.94
CA PHE A 246 -7.45 3.63 0.09
C PHE A 246 -8.53 2.90 0.90
N PHE A 247 -9.78 3.09 0.54
CA PHE A 247 -10.90 2.35 1.08
C PHE A 247 -11.25 1.19 0.16
N VAL A 248 -11.02 -0.02 0.63
CA VAL A 248 -11.31 -1.25 -0.11
C VAL A 248 -12.77 -1.64 0.13
N PHE A 249 -13.57 -1.53 -0.90
CA PHE A 249 -14.98 -1.86 -0.93
C PHE A 249 -15.21 -3.10 -1.79
N ASP A 250 -15.88 -4.10 -1.22
CA ASP A 250 -16.30 -5.30 -1.94
C ASP A 250 -17.78 -5.22 -2.34
N PRO A 251 -18.09 -4.95 -3.61
CA PRO A 251 -19.47 -4.88 -4.08
C PRO A 251 -20.25 -6.17 -3.85
N THR A 252 -19.57 -7.31 -3.87
CA THR A 252 -20.23 -8.63 -3.71
C THR A 252 -20.69 -8.92 -2.29
N GLN A 253 -20.20 -8.18 -1.28
CA GLN A 253 -20.65 -8.27 0.10
C GLN A 253 -21.77 -7.28 0.45
N ASP A 254 -22.05 -6.30 -0.40
CA ASP A 254 -23.10 -5.33 -0.16
C ASP A 254 -24.43 -5.78 -0.77
N VAL A 255 -25.44 -5.96 0.06
CA VAL A 255 -26.77 -6.44 -0.36
C VAL A 255 -27.38 -5.54 -1.43
N ARG A 256 -27.18 -4.22 -1.31
CA ARG A 256 -27.76 -3.24 -2.25
C ARG A 256 -27.14 -3.38 -3.64
N PHE A 257 -25.81 -3.56 -3.69
CA PHE A 257 -25.10 -3.78 -4.94
C PHE A 257 -25.50 -5.12 -5.57
N ARG A 258 -25.63 -6.17 -4.76
CA ARG A 258 -26.11 -7.49 -5.24
C ARG A 258 -27.50 -7.40 -5.84
N ASN A 259 -28.45 -6.77 -5.13
CA ASN A 259 -29.81 -6.57 -5.64
C ASN A 259 -29.83 -5.74 -6.95
N PHE A 260 -28.91 -4.76 -7.05
CA PHE A 260 -28.77 -3.98 -8.29
C PHE A 260 -28.27 -4.83 -9.46
N MET A 261 -27.43 -5.84 -9.19
CA MET A 261 -26.94 -6.78 -10.21
C MET A 261 -28.01 -7.80 -10.63
N ASP A 262 -28.96 -8.16 -9.73
CA ASP A 262 -30.00 -9.17 -9.97
C ASP A 262 -31.16 -8.69 -10.87
N ASP A 263 -31.13 -7.48 -11.31
CA ASP A 263 -32.20 -6.84 -12.11
C ASP A 263 -32.32 -7.45 -13.54
N GLY A 264 -32.35 -8.79 -13.60
CA GLY A 264 -32.68 -9.58 -14.81
C GLY A 264 -31.53 -10.30 -15.50
N SER A 265 -30.32 -10.34 -14.93
CA SER A 265 -29.20 -11.09 -15.49
C SER A 265 -28.68 -12.18 -14.54
N THR A 266 -28.25 -13.28 -15.11
CA THR A 266 -27.69 -14.45 -14.46
C THR A 266 -26.62 -14.03 -13.44
N LEU A 267 -26.92 -14.19 -12.14
CA LEU A 267 -25.94 -14.16 -11.06
C LEU A 267 -24.75 -15.04 -11.46
N ASN A 268 -23.56 -14.47 -11.47
CA ASN A 268 -22.33 -15.22 -11.64
C ASN A 268 -22.29 -16.30 -10.54
N ASP A 269 -21.90 -17.53 -10.89
CA ASP A 269 -21.82 -18.67 -9.96
C ASP A 269 -21.01 -18.38 -8.71
N GLN A 270 -20.06 -17.43 -8.79
CA GLN A 270 -19.31 -16.92 -7.65
C GLN A 270 -20.17 -16.31 -6.54
N MET A 271 -21.31 -15.71 -6.89
CA MET A 271 -22.24 -15.11 -5.91
C MET A 271 -23.22 -16.10 -5.33
N ARG A 272 -23.50 -17.19 -6.06
CA ARG A 272 -24.42 -18.25 -5.60
C ARG A 272 -23.73 -19.25 -4.67
N GLY A 273 -22.40 -19.45 -4.83
CA GLY A 273 -21.66 -20.49 -4.11
C GLY A 273 -21.25 -20.12 -2.69
N ASP A 274 -21.20 -18.82 -2.34
CA ASP A 274 -20.70 -18.39 -1.06
C ASP A 274 -21.83 -18.10 -0.06
N SER A 275 -22.46 -19.16 0.42
CA SER A 275 -23.46 -19.11 1.51
C SER A 275 -22.87 -18.60 2.84
N GLN A 276 -21.54 -18.52 2.96
CA GLN A 276 -20.82 -17.97 4.12
C GLN A 276 -20.38 -16.51 3.94
N LEU A 277 -20.61 -15.87 2.78
CA LEU A 277 -20.39 -14.45 2.61
C LEU A 277 -21.25 -13.70 3.64
N ARG A 278 -20.58 -13.15 4.63
CA ARG A 278 -21.19 -12.22 5.58
C ARG A 278 -21.61 -10.97 4.79
N LEU A 279 -22.88 -10.94 4.39
CA LEU A 279 -23.48 -9.73 3.86
C LEU A 279 -23.32 -8.64 4.93
N SER A 280 -22.56 -7.61 4.65
CA SER A 280 -22.28 -6.55 5.60
C SER A 280 -22.36 -5.20 4.93
N ARG A 281 -22.94 -4.24 5.63
CA ARG A 281 -22.83 -2.83 5.26
C ARG A 281 -21.40 -2.37 5.53
N GLN A 282 -20.71 -1.90 4.51
CA GLN A 282 -19.31 -1.45 4.61
C GLN A 282 -19.21 0.06 4.88
N GLU A 283 -20.31 0.78 4.67
CA GLU A 283 -20.42 2.22 4.94
C GLU A 283 -20.07 2.60 6.39
N PRO A 284 -20.52 1.89 7.45
CA PRO A 284 -20.18 2.25 8.84
C PRO A 284 -18.66 2.26 9.10
N ILE A 285 -17.90 1.41 8.42
CA ILE A 285 -16.43 1.38 8.52
C ILE A 285 -15.81 2.66 7.95
N LEU A 286 -16.29 3.09 6.79
CA LEU A 286 -15.85 4.35 6.18
C LEU A 286 -16.22 5.55 7.05
N GLN A 287 -17.43 5.57 7.60
CA GLN A 287 -17.92 6.64 8.48
C GLN A 287 -17.12 6.70 9.78
N GLU A 288 -16.83 5.55 10.40
CA GLU A 288 -16.03 5.48 11.62
C GLU A 288 -14.60 5.95 11.38
N ALA A 289 -13.94 5.48 10.32
CA ALA A 289 -12.62 5.94 9.93
C ALA A 289 -12.60 7.47 9.68
N ALA A 290 -13.60 7.99 8.97
CA ALA A 290 -13.76 9.41 8.74
C ALA A 290 -13.96 10.21 10.03
N ALA A 291 -14.77 9.72 10.97
CA ALA A 291 -15.01 10.36 12.26
C ALA A 291 -13.73 10.41 13.10
N ARG A 292 -12.95 9.32 13.14
CA ARG A 292 -11.66 9.28 13.85
C ARG A 292 -10.65 10.25 13.26
N ILE A 293 -10.49 10.25 11.93
CA ILE A 293 -9.57 11.17 11.24
C ILE A 293 -9.98 12.62 11.48
N ARG A 294 -11.27 12.96 11.42
CA ARG A 294 -11.77 14.31 11.72
C ARG A 294 -11.43 14.74 13.14
N ARG A 295 -11.66 13.88 14.13
CA ARG A 295 -11.31 14.16 15.54
C ARG A 295 -9.82 14.40 15.71
N TYR A 296 -8.99 13.52 15.15
CA TYR A 296 -7.55 13.65 15.23
C TYR A 296 -7.04 14.92 14.54
N ALA A 297 -7.52 15.22 13.34
CA ALA A 297 -7.14 16.39 12.56
C ALA A 297 -7.85 17.69 13.02
N LYS A 298 -8.71 17.62 14.03
CA LYS A 298 -9.53 18.74 14.56
C LYS A 298 -10.35 19.45 13.48
N LEU A 299 -10.87 18.70 12.51
CA LEU A 299 -11.71 19.22 11.43
C LEU A 299 -13.14 19.46 11.95
N ARG A 300 -13.74 20.56 11.53
CA ARG A 300 -15.15 20.83 11.76
C ARG A 300 -16.01 19.86 10.93
N GLN A 301 -17.29 19.69 11.31
CA GLN A 301 -18.22 18.80 10.61
C GLN A 301 -18.42 19.19 9.14
N SER A 302 -18.35 20.48 8.83
CA SER A 302 -18.47 21.03 7.47
C SER A 302 -17.16 20.97 6.65
N GLU A 303 -16.03 20.71 7.28
CA GLU A 303 -14.74 20.68 6.61
C GLU A 303 -14.45 19.29 6.03
N LYS A 304 -13.97 19.27 4.79
CA LYS A 304 -13.56 18.04 4.14
C LYS A 304 -12.06 17.77 4.33
N HIS A 305 -11.73 16.52 4.48
CA HIS A 305 -10.34 16.09 4.48
C HIS A 305 -9.69 16.41 3.12
N ARG A 306 -8.56 17.09 3.12
CA ARG A 306 -7.93 17.61 1.88
C ARG A 306 -7.16 16.56 1.09
N ARG A 307 -6.80 15.45 1.71
CA ARG A 307 -6.05 14.38 1.05
C ARG A 307 -6.99 13.47 0.29
N PRO A 308 -6.57 12.91 -0.87
CA PRO A 308 -7.43 12.10 -1.69
C PRO A 308 -7.83 10.79 -1.00
N LEU A 309 -9.07 10.40 -1.23
CA LEU A 309 -9.63 9.10 -0.89
C LEU A 309 -9.87 8.32 -2.20
N PHE A 310 -9.25 7.15 -2.29
CA PHE A 310 -9.47 6.20 -3.38
C PHE A 310 -10.37 5.08 -2.87
N VAL A 311 -11.56 4.95 -3.46
CA VAL A 311 -12.47 3.83 -3.20
C VAL A 311 -12.17 2.75 -4.22
N ILE A 312 -11.56 1.66 -3.76
CA ILE A 312 -11.17 0.53 -4.60
C ILE A 312 -12.31 -0.47 -4.62
N LEU A 313 -12.97 -0.60 -5.76
CA LEU A 313 -14.06 -1.54 -5.97
C LEU A 313 -13.45 -2.89 -6.36
N THR A 314 -13.34 -3.79 -5.39
CA THR A 314 -12.70 -5.09 -5.58
C THR A 314 -13.60 -6.10 -6.30
N LYS A 315 -13.03 -7.28 -6.63
CA LYS A 315 -13.73 -8.38 -7.32
C LYS A 315 -14.41 -7.91 -8.61
N TYR A 316 -13.73 -7.05 -9.36
CA TYR A 316 -14.24 -6.52 -10.64
C TYR A 316 -14.65 -7.61 -11.62
N ASP A 317 -13.95 -8.73 -11.59
CA ASP A 317 -14.29 -9.94 -12.34
C ASP A 317 -15.73 -10.42 -12.15
N ALA A 318 -16.31 -10.23 -10.97
CA ALA A 318 -17.69 -10.64 -10.69
C ALA A 318 -18.76 -9.68 -11.25
N TRP A 319 -18.44 -8.41 -11.47
CA TRP A 319 -19.38 -7.37 -11.87
C TRP A 319 -18.92 -6.51 -13.06
N SER A 320 -17.87 -6.94 -13.77
CA SER A 320 -17.28 -6.19 -14.90
C SER A 320 -18.29 -5.86 -16.00
N HIS A 321 -19.26 -6.76 -16.27
CA HIS A 321 -20.30 -6.58 -17.28
C HIS A 321 -21.11 -5.29 -17.10
N LEU A 322 -21.31 -4.83 -15.86
CA LEU A 322 -22.03 -3.57 -15.58
C LEU A 322 -21.25 -2.34 -16.03
N LEU A 323 -19.94 -2.37 -15.93
CA LEU A 323 -19.08 -1.25 -16.33
C LEU A 323 -18.75 -1.33 -17.83
N GLU A 324 -18.56 -2.53 -18.38
CA GLU A 324 -18.28 -2.79 -19.78
C GLU A 324 -19.35 -2.19 -20.70
N GLN A 325 -20.61 -2.32 -20.32
CA GLN A 325 -21.74 -1.74 -21.05
C GLN A 325 -21.67 -0.19 -21.11
N LEU A 326 -21.06 0.45 -20.12
CA LEU A 326 -20.95 1.90 -20.04
C LEU A 326 -19.68 2.44 -20.73
N VAL A 327 -18.60 1.67 -20.73
CA VAL A 327 -17.31 2.11 -21.27
C VAL A 327 -17.19 1.86 -22.77
N GLY A 328 -17.80 0.80 -23.32
CA GLY A 328 -17.91 0.55 -24.76
C GLY A 328 -16.63 0.19 -25.51
N GLU A 329 -15.52 -0.10 -24.81
CA GLU A 329 -14.21 -0.40 -25.39
C GLU A 329 -13.62 -1.70 -24.81
N ASP A 330 -12.53 -2.20 -25.41
CA ASP A 330 -11.70 -3.26 -24.84
C ASP A 330 -11.13 -2.78 -23.49
N ASN A 331 -11.83 -3.20 -22.44
CA ASN A 331 -11.65 -2.72 -21.08
C ASN A 331 -10.56 -3.47 -20.30
N ARG A 332 -9.93 -4.50 -20.89
CA ARG A 332 -8.93 -5.34 -20.23
C ARG A 332 -7.49 -4.87 -20.42
N SER A 333 -7.25 -3.88 -21.27
CA SER A 333 -5.90 -3.35 -21.47
C SER A 333 -5.46 -2.43 -20.33
N GLU A 334 -4.15 -2.36 -20.13
CA GLU A 334 -3.54 -1.50 -19.12
C GLU A 334 -3.62 -0.02 -19.50
N PRO A 335 -3.81 0.90 -18.53
CA PRO A 335 -4.00 2.31 -18.80
C PRO A 335 -2.66 3.08 -18.91
N TRP A 336 -1.75 2.61 -19.74
CA TRP A 336 -0.52 3.32 -20.08
C TRP A 336 -0.15 3.11 -21.54
N LYS A 337 0.58 4.07 -22.11
CA LYS A 337 1.01 4.07 -23.51
C LYS A 337 2.46 4.51 -23.63
N PRO A 338 3.19 4.07 -24.66
CA PRO A 338 4.55 4.51 -24.90
C PRO A 338 4.65 6.05 -25.01
N ILE A 339 5.65 6.65 -24.33
CA ILE A 339 5.97 8.08 -24.39
C ILE A 339 7.38 8.35 -24.89
N GLY A 340 8.24 7.33 -24.97
CA GLY A 340 9.61 7.42 -25.38
C GLY A 340 10.34 6.08 -25.32
N GLN A 341 11.64 6.14 -25.51
CA GLN A 341 12.55 4.99 -25.38
C GLN A 341 13.76 5.40 -24.55
N THR A 342 14.34 4.42 -23.83
CA THR A 342 15.63 4.55 -23.16
C THR A 342 16.76 4.57 -24.20
N GLN A 343 17.98 4.89 -23.77
CA GLN A 343 19.17 4.75 -24.62
C GLN A 343 19.42 3.28 -25.04
N SER A 344 18.96 2.31 -24.26
CA SER A 344 19.00 0.88 -24.59
C SER A 344 17.88 0.42 -25.54
N GLY A 345 16.97 1.31 -25.94
CA GLY A 345 15.86 1.01 -26.86
C GLY A 345 14.60 0.46 -26.18
N GLU A 346 14.57 0.36 -24.87
CA GLU A 346 13.39 -0.08 -24.11
C GLU A 346 12.31 1.01 -24.11
N ARG A 347 11.06 0.61 -24.29
CA ARG A 347 9.93 1.56 -24.34
C ARG A 347 9.56 2.02 -22.93
N ILE A 348 9.53 3.35 -22.74
CA ILE A 348 9.01 3.96 -21.52
C ILE A 348 7.55 4.33 -21.74
N HIS A 349 6.70 4.04 -20.77
CA HIS A 349 5.27 4.34 -20.84
C HIS A 349 4.90 5.46 -19.89
N GLY A 350 3.87 6.18 -20.25
CA GLY A 350 3.20 7.16 -19.39
C GLY A 350 1.79 6.67 -19.03
N LEU A 351 1.39 6.92 -17.80
CA LEU A 351 0.06 6.60 -17.30
C LEU A 351 -1.01 7.44 -18.02
N ASP A 352 -2.05 6.79 -18.57
CA ASP A 352 -3.17 7.43 -19.24
C ASP A 352 -4.21 7.91 -18.20
N MET A 353 -3.97 9.11 -17.69
CA MET A 353 -4.81 9.72 -16.66
C MET A 353 -6.26 9.91 -17.14
N ASP A 354 -6.47 10.26 -18.40
CA ASP A 354 -7.80 10.52 -18.94
C ASP A 354 -8.63 9.23 -19.03
N ARG A 355 -7.99 8.10 -19.38
CA ARG A 355 -8.61 6.77 -19.34
C ARG A 355 -8.99 6.38 -17.92
N ILE A 356 -8.08 6.53 -16.95
CA ILE A 356 -8.34 6.21 -15.55
C ILE A 356 -9.49 7.07 -15.01
N GLU A 357 -9.49 8.38 -15.28
CA GLU A 357 -10.54 9.30 -14.85
C GLU A 357 -11.89 8.99 -15.51
N ARG A 358 -11.90 8.46 -16.75
CA ARG A 358 -13.12 7.97 -17.42
C ARG A 358 -13.73 6.79 -16.65
N TYR A 359 -12.93 5.77 -16.36
CA TYR A 359 -13.36 4.62 -15.57
C TYR A 359 -13.81 5.02 -14.17
N ALA A 360 -13.11 5.95 -13.53
CA ALA A 360 -13.48 6.46 -12.22
C ALA A 360 -14.86 7.14 -12.24
N ARG A 361 -15.18 7.92 -13.28
CA ARG A 361 -16.51 8.54 -13.43
C ARG A 361 -17.62 7.52 -13.62
N PHE A 362 -17.41 6.50 -14.44
CA PHE A 362 -18.38 5.43 -14.63
C PHE A 362 -18.56 4.58 -13.36
N SER A 363 -17.47 4.23 -12.69
CA SER A 363 -17.50 3.53 -11.40
C SER A 363 -18.26 4.33 -10.34
N ARG A 364 -18.02 5.63 -10.25
CA ARG A 364 -18.77 6.51 -9.36
C ARG A 364 -20.26 6.55 -9.71
N HIS A 365 -20.60 6.65 -11.01
CA HIS A 365 -22.00 6.65 -11.46
C HIS A 365 -22.70 5.33 -11.10
N LEU A 366 -22.05 4.20 -11.32
CA LEU A 366 -22.56 2.89 -10.92
C LEU A 366 -22.80 2.83 -9.41
N MET A 367 -21.82 3.24 -8.60
CA MET A 367 -21.94 3.28 -7.14
C MET A 367 -23.03 4.23 -6.66
N GLN A 368 -23.24 5.36 -7.34
CA GLN A 368 -24.32 6.29 -7.00
C GLN A 368 -25.70 5.65 -7.17
N ARG A 369 -25.86 4.73 -8.11
CA ARG A 369 -27.11 4.00 -8.34
C ARG A 369 -27.28 2.80 -7.39
N ALA A 370 -26.19 2.05 -7.17
CA ALA A 370 -26.24 0.80 -6.41
C ALA A 370 -26.08 1.02 -4.89
N CYS A 371 -25.15 1.90 -4.48
CA CYS A 371 -24.78 2.15 -3.07
C CYS A 371 -24.58 3.66 -2.82
N PRO A 372 -25.64 4.50 -2.92
CA PRO A 372 -25.53 5.95 -2.80
C PRO A 372 -24.95 6.41 -1.45
N ASP A 373 -25.16 5.64 -0.38
CA ASP A 373 -24.67 5.94 0.96
C ASP A 373 -23.13 5.90 1.05
N ILE A 374 -22.49 4.97 0.32
CA ILE A 374 -21.02 4.91 0.21
C ILE A 374 -20.48 6.16 -0.48
N VAL A 375 -21.13 6.58 -1.57
CA VAL A 375 -20.73 7.78 -2.32
C VAL A 375 -20.89 9.02 -1.43
N ALA A 376 -22.03 9.13 -0.77
CA ALA A 376 -22.32 10.26 0.14
C ALA A 376 -21.32 10.31 1.32
N ALA A 377 -21.02 9.18 1.95
CA ALA A 377 -20.05 9.09 3.04
C ALA A 377 -18.64 9.51 2.59
N ALA A 378 -18.20 8.97 1.44
CA ALA A 378 -16.87 9.29 0.89
C ALA A 378 -16.74 10.78 0.52
N GLU A 379 -17.72 11.34 -0.20
CA GLU A 379 -17.69 12.71 -0.69
C GLU A 379 -17.98 13.76 0.41
N THR A 380 -18.65 13.37 1.48
CA THR A 380 -18.78 14.20 2.68
C THR A 380 -17.47 14.25 3.47
N PHE A 381 -16.73 13.14 3.49
CA PHE A 381 -15.47 13.07 4.21
C PHE A 381 -14.31 13.75 3.48
N ALA A 382 -14.07 13.45 2.20
CA ALA A 382 -12.90 13.91 1.45
C ALA A 382 -13.25 14.87 0.32
N SER A 383 -12.36 15.85 0.06
CA SER A 383 -12.53 16.81 -1.05
C SER A 383 -12.27 16.19 -2.43
N HIS A 384 -11.46 15.14 -2.47
CA HIS A 384 -11.12 14.42 -3.70
C HIS A 384 -11.36 12.93 -3.50
N VAL A 385 -12.38 12.40 -4.16
CA VAL A 385 -12.75 10.98 -4.11
C VAL A 385 -12.67 10.40 -5.51
N THR A 386 -12.04 9.24 -5.63
CA THR A 386 -11.89 8.52 -6.91
C THR A 386 -12.31 7.08 -6.72
N PHE A 387 -13.21 6.58 -7.54
CA PHE A 387 -13.70 5.19 -7.52
C PHE A 387 -13.02 4.40 -8.62
N LEU A 388 -12.28 3.35 -8.26
CA LEU A 388 -11.48 2.57 -9.22
C LEU A 388 -11.81 1.08 -9.11
N PRO A 389 -12.09 0.39 -10.24
CA PRO A 389 -12.29 -1.04 -10.24
C PRO A 389 -10.95 -1.77 -10.15
N ALA A 390 -10.92 -2.91 -9.44
CA ALA A 390 -9.75 -3.79 -9.41
C ALA A 390 -10.19 -5.24 -9.16
N SER A 391 -9.44 -6.19 -9.70
CA SER A 391 -9.56 -7.61 -9.34
C SER A 391 -8.18 -8.18 -9.01
N ALA A 392 -8.04 -8.73 -7.81
CA ALA A 392 -6.76 -9.25 -7.32
C ALA A 392 -6.32 -10.54 -8.04
N VAL A 393 -7.26 -11.37 -8.46
CA VAL A 393 -6.97 -12.67 -9.09
C VAL A 393 -7.54 -12.78 -10.51
N GLY A 394 -8.44 -11.88 -10.91
CA GLY A 394 -9.10 -11.91 -12.21
C GLY A 394 -10.21 -12.97 -12.29
N TRP A 395 -10.48 -13.42 -13.49
CA TRP A 395 -11.61 -14.31 -13.83
C TRP A 395 -11.31 -15.81 -13.63
N CYS A 396 -10.50 -16.17 -12.64
CA CYS A 396 -10.04 -17.56 -12.42
C CYS A 396 -10.70 -18.25 -11.22
N THR A 397 -11.67 -17.61 -10.56
CA THR A 397 -12.29 -18.18 -9.37
C THR A 397 -13.48 -19.08 -9.73
N HIS A 398 -13.60 -20.22 -9.04
CA HIS A 398 -14.64 -21.21 -9.21
C HIS A 398 -15.33 -21.52 -7.88
N PRO A 399 -16.67 -21.60 -7.83
CA PRO A 399 -17.37 -22.00 -6.60
C PRO A 399 -17.14 -23.48 -6.31
N GLY A 400 -16.85 -23.80 -5.05
CA GLY A 400 -16.76 -25.18 -4.59
C GLY A 400 -18.12 -25.87 -4.59
N ARG A 401 -18.15 -27.13 -5.02
CA ARG A 401 -19.41 -27.90 -5.19
C ARG A 401 -20.08 -28.28 -3.88
N LYS A 402 -19.35 -28.33 -2.75
CA LYS A 402 -19.86 -28.90 -1.49
C LYS A 402 -19.78 -27.97 -0.28
N ASP A 403 -18.91 -26.98 -0.28
CA ASP A 403 -18.58 -26.17 0.89
C ASP A 403 -18.86 -24.66 0.73
N GLY A 404 -19.28 -24.24 -0.46
CA GLY A 404 -19.55 -22.83 -0.76
C GLY A 404 -18.31 -21.94 -0.75
N GLN A 405 -17.09 -22.52 -0.71
CA GLN A 405 -15.85 -21.76 -0.79
C GLN A 405 -15.48 -21.47 -2.26
N LEU A 406 -14.72 -20.39 -2.45
CA LEU A 406 -14.13 -20.08 -3.75
C LEU A 406 -12.78 -20.77 -3.90
N TYR A 407 -12.56 -21.36 -5.05
CA TYR A 407 -11.35 -22.06 -5.45
C TYR A 407 -10.73 -21.41 -6.68
N MET A 408 -9.42 -21.53 -6.81
CA MET A 408 -8.67 -21.12 -8.00
C MET A 408 -7.44 -22.00 -8.21
N ARG A 409 -6.89 -21.95 -9.43
CA ARG A 409 -5.50 -22.36 -9.68
C ARG A 409 -4.62 -21.11 -9.69
N PRO A 410 -3.57 -21.03 -8.85
CA PRO A 410 -2.66 -19.87 -8.85
C PRO A 410 -2.09 -19.53 -10.23
N ALA A 411 -1.80 -20.53 -11.06
CA ALA A 411 -1.32 -20.33 -12.42
C ALA A 411 -2.28 -19.58 -13.37
N GLU A 412 -3.57 -19.55 -13.03
CA GLU A 412 -4.62 -18.88 -13.81
C GLU A 412 -4.86 -17.44 -13.36
N ALA A 413 -4.23 -17.00 -12.25
CA ALA A 413 -4.39 -15.66 -11.73
C ALA A 413 -3.96 -14.61 -12.78
N ARG A 414 -4.88 -13.68 -13.07
CA ARG A 414 -4.67 -12.55 -13.98
C ARG A 414 -5.28 -11.30 -13.35
N PRO A 415 -4.54 -10.65 -12.43
CA PRO A 415 -5.02 -9.45 -11.78
C PRO A 415 -5.41 -8.37 -12.79
N PHE A 416 -6.45 -7.60 -12.46
CA PHE A 416 -6.91 -6.50 -13.29
C PHE A 416 -6.78 -5.18 -12.52
N TRP A 417 -6.05 -4.22 -13.05
CA TRP A 417 -5.89 -2.84 -12.54
C TRP A 417 -5.53 -2.73 -11.05
N VAL A 418 -4.94 -3.75 -10.45
CA VAL A 418 -4.52 -3.70 -9.04
C VAL A 418 -3.43 -2.66 -8.79
N THR A 419 -2.59 -2.37 -9.78
CA THR A 419 -1.54 -1.35 -9.69
C THR A 419 -2.06 0.07 -9.92
N VAL A 420 -3.19 0.20 -10.62
CA VAL A 420 -3.72 1.50 -11.08
C VAL A 420 -4.06 2.44 -9.91
N PRO A 421 -4.74 2.02 -8.83
CA PRO A 421 -5.00 2.90 -7.70
C PRO A 421 -3.73 3.50 -7.09
N PHE A 422 -2.69 2.68 -6.95
CA PHE A 422 -1.41 3.10 -6.41
C PHE A 422 -0.66 4.04 -7.36
N LEU A 423 -0.52 3.68 -8.63
CA LEU A 423 0.14 4.51 -9.64
C LEU A 423 -0.56 5.86 -9.83
N TYR A 424 -1.89 5.85 -9.86
CA TYR A 424 -2.69 7.07 -9.98
C TYR A 424 -2.55 7.95 -8.74
N ALA A 425 -2.53 7.34 -7.53
CA ALA A 425 -2.29 8.08 -6.29
C ALA A 425 -0.89 8.73 -6.29
N LEU A 426 0.16 8.01 -6.69
CA LEU A 426 1.50 8.56 -6.81
C LEU A 426 1.57 9.70 -7.83
N ALA A 427 0.98 9.53 -9.01
CA ALA A 427 0.95 10.57 -10.04
C ALA A 427 0.26 11.86 -9.56
N ARG A 428 -0.76 11.74 -8.69
CA ARG A 428 -1.51 12.88 -8.11
C ARG A 428 -0.84 13.49 -6.89
N CYS A 429 -0.31 12.66 -5.98
CA CYS A 429 0.23 13.11 -4.70
C CYS A 429 1.71 13.46 -4.76
N HIS A 430 2.44 12.90 -5.72
CA HIS A 430 3.87 13.11 -5.91
C HIS A 430 4.22 13.20 -7.41
N PRO A 431 3.83 14.31 -8.07
CA PRO A 431 4.02 14.48 -9.51
C PRO A 431 5.48 14.34 -9.93
N GLY A 432 5.69 13.61 -11.02
CA GLY A 432 7.00 13.40 -11.62
C GLY A 432 7.70 12.10 -11.24
N LEU A 433 7.23 11.36 -10.22
CA LEU A 433 7.74 10.02 -9.89
C LEU A 433 7.22 8.95 -10.88
N ILE A 434 5.94 9.04 -11.24
CA ILE A 434 5.35 8.20 -12.27
C ILE A 434 5.17 9.04 -13.54
N PRO A 435 5.73 8.61 -14.69
CA PRO A 435 5.48 9.29 -15.96
C PRO A 435 3.99 9.26 -16.33
N VAL A 436 3.49 10.36 -16.85
CA VAL A 436 2.09 10.48 -17.32
C VAL A 436 2.06 10.92 -18.78
N LEU A 437 1.02 10.53 -19.51
CA LEU A 437 0.79 11.05 -20.85
C LEU A 437 0.52 12.55 -20.80
N LYS A 438 1.13 13.29 -21.71
CA LYS A 438 0.77 14.70 -21.91
C LYS A 438 -0.65 14.78 -22.44
N ARG A 439 -1.50 15.61 -21.83
CA ARG A 439 -2.84 15.88 -22.38
C ARG A 439 -2.72 16.47 -23.76
N GLN A 440 -3.35 15.86 -24.76
CA GLN A 440 -3.48 16.47 -26.09
C GLN A 440 -4.34 17.72 -25.93
N GLY A 441 -3.74 18.91 -26.06
CA GLY A 441 -4.47 20.17 -26.05
C GLY A 441 -4.04 21.22 -25.02
N ALA A 442 -3.04 20.96 -24.18
CA ALA A 442 -2.39 22.02 -23.40
C ALA A 442 -1.18 22.55 -24.20
N THR A 443 -1.44 23.40 -25.20
CA THR A 443 -0.44 24.33 -25.70
C THR A 443 -0.09 25.29 -24.55
N SER A 444 1.18 25.34 -24.22
CA SER A 444 1.85 26.20 -23.23
C SER A 444 1.52 27.66 -23.41
#